data_056dc15890f388732874555cf6fd63fd
#
_entry.id   056dc15890f388732874555cf6fd63fd
#
_cell.length_a   1.000
_cell.length_b   1.000
_cell.length_c   1.000
_cell.angle_alpha   90.00
_cell.angle_beta   90.00
_cell.angle_gamma   90.00
#
_symmetry.space_group_name_H-M   'P 1'
#
loop_
_entity.id
_entity.type
_entity.pdbx_description
1 polymer ?
#
loop_
_entity_poly.entity_id
_entity_poly.type
_entity_poly.pdbx_seq_one_letter_code
_entity_poly.pdbx_strand_id
1 'polypeptide(L)'
;MRVGKCFLGLAACLYAVAADAERVPMKLWYDEPAKVWMTSALPVGNGGIGAMFFGGVAKEQLQFNDKTLWAGSTTRRGAYQNMGDLFFEFDTPETCTNYRRELSLDDAIGRVSYTIDGVDYLREYFASNPDSVIVVRLTTPGHKGKLNFSLRMQDGRQGMTRVDGHTMTIKGTLDLLSYEAQALLQADGGMVETKSDRLEVKGADAVTVVLTGATNFDLASPTY
;
A
#
# COMPACT_ATOMS: atom_id res chain seq x y z
N MET A 1 73.37 -3.67 -47.88
CA MET A 1 72.21 -2.80 -47.86
C MET A 1 70.96 -3.64 -47.63
N ARG A 2 70.45 -3.72 -46.38
CA ARG A 2 69.25 -4.50 -46.01
C ARG A 2 68.16 -3.55 -45.68
N VAL A 3 67.06 -3.61 -46.43
CA VAL A 3 65.85 -2.79 -46.25
C VAL A 3 64.95 -3.55 -45.28
N GLY A 4 64.73 -2.97 -44.10
CA GLY A 4 63.78 -3.53 -43.11
C GLY A 4 62.36 -3.07 -43.49
N LYS A 5 61.44 -4.04 -43.56
CA LYS A 5 60.01 -3.82 -43.69
C LYS A 5 59.39 -3.64 -42.31
N CYS A 6 58.86 -2.42 -42.05
CA CYS A 6 58.02 -2.14 -40.88
C CYS A 6 56.60 -2.63 -41.16
N PHE A 7 56.10 -3.58 -40.38
CA PHE A 7 54.69 -3.94 -40.35
C PHE A 7 53.98 -3.10 -39.30
N LEU A 8 53.13 -2.19 -39.72
CA LEU A 8 52.15 -1.51 -38.86
C LEU A 8 50.95 -2.48 -38.64
N GLY A 9 50.85 -3.02 -37.45
CA GLY A 9 49.68 -3.76 -37.05
C GLY A 9 48.57 -2.80 -36.63
N LEU A 10 47.46 -2.77 -37.39
CA LEU A 10 46.22 -2.08 -37.02
C LEU A 10 45.46 -2.91 -36.02
N ALA A 11 45.49 -2.57 -34.74
CA ALA A 11 44.62 -3.17 -33.73
C ALA A 11 43.22 -2.52 -33.82
N ALA A 12 42.27 -3.22 -34.41
CA ALA A 12 40.87 -2.79 -34.39
C ALA A 12 40.26 -3.15 -33.02
N CYS A 13 40.06 -2.18 -32.16
CA CYS A 13 39.24 -2.31 -30.95
C CYS A 13 37.78 -2.45 -31.36
N LEU A 14 37.24 -3.66 -31.32
CA LEU A 14 35.81 -3.93 -31.39
C LEU A 14 35.17 -3.50 -30.03
N TYR A 15 34.60 -2.32 -29.96
CA TYR A 15 33.66 -1.97 -28.89
C TYR A 15 32.39 -2.76 -29.13
N ALA A 16 32.19 -3.84 -28.38
CA ALA A 16 30.88 -4.47 -28.26
C ALA A 16 29.97 -3.49 -27.49
N VAL A 17 29.11 -2.78 -28.21
CA VAL A 17 27.97 -2.08 -27.61
C VAL A 17 27.05 -3.22 -27.14
N ALA A 18 27.07 -3.50 -25.84
CA ALA A 18 26.01 -4.29 -25.25
C ALA A 18 24.72 -3.51 -25.43
N ALA A 19 23.87 -3.95 -26.34
CA ALA A 19 22.50 -3.44 -26.41
C ALA A 19 21.86 -3.81 -25.06
N ASP A 20 21.57 -2.82 -24.23
CA ASP A 20 20.71 -3.00 -23.06
C ASP A 20 19.39 -3.54 -23.61
N ALA A 21 19.16 -4.84 -23.41
CA ALA A 21 17.88 -5.43 -23.71
C ALA A 21 16.86 -4.69 -22.85
N GLU A 22 15.95 -3.96 -23.46
CA GLU A 22 14.90 -3.19 -22.79
C GLU A 22 14.15 -4.14 -21.85
N ARG A 23 14.37 -3.96 -20.55
CA ARG A 23 13.79 -4.83 -19.51
C ARG A 23 12.28 -4.65 -19.51
N VAL A 24 11.55 -5.69 -19.88
CA VAL A 24 10.09 -5.68 -19.81
C VAL A 24 9.67 -5.50 -18.35
N PRO A 25 8.91 -4.45 -18.02
CA PRO A 25 8.46 -4.22 -16.64
C PRO A 25 7.62 -5.39 -16.12
N MET A 26 7.95 -5.89 -14.94
CA MET A 26 7.17 -6.95 -14.29
C MET A 26 6.02 -6.34 -13.50
N LYS A 27 4.80 -6.50 -14.00
CA LYS A 27 3.59 -5.94 -13.39
C LYS A 27 2.44 -6.92 -13.40
N LEU A 28 1.70 -6.97 -12.30
CA LEU A 28 0.34 -7.50 -12.25
C LEU A 28 -0.61 -6.32 -12.45
N TRP A 29 -1.62 -6.46 -13.32
CA TRP A 29 -2.55 -5.37 -13.54
C TRP A 29 -3.96 -5.85 -13.88
N TYR A 30 -4.94 -4.99 -13.61
CA TYR A 30 -6.36 -5.21 -13.82
C TYR A 30 -7.01 -3.90 -14.27
N ASP A 31 -8.08 -4.01 -15.05
CA ASP A 31 -8.92 -2.92 -15.53
C ASP A 31 -10.23 -2.75 -14.72
N GLU A 32 -10.36 -3.50 -13.62
CA GLU A 32 -11.48 -3.39 -12.67
C GLU A 32 -11.01 -3.48 -11.21
N PRO A 33 -11.81 -2.96 -10.25
CA PRO A 33 -11.59 -3.18 -8.82
C PRO A 33 -11.67 -4.65 -8.43
N ALA A 34 -10.96 -5.02 -7.36
CA ALA A 34 -11.07 -6.36 -6.78
C ALA A 34 -12.41 -6.57 -6.10
N LYS A 35 -13.01 -7.75 -6.30
CA LYS A 35 -14.26 -8.17 -5.62
C LYS A 35 -14.01 -9.20 -4.53
N VAL A 36 -12.92 -9.96 -4.66
CA VAL A 36 -12.60 -11.08 -3.77
C VAL A 36 -11.17 -10.93 -3.27
N TRP A 37 -11.02 -10.88 -1.95
CA TRP A 37 -9.73 -10.74 -1.28
C TRP A 37 -8.67 -11.73 -1.78
N MET A 38 -9.01 -13.02 -1.79
CA MET A 38 -8.05 -14.10 -2.06
C MET A 38 -7.62 -14.19 -3.53
N THR A 39 -8.48 -13.78 -4.47
CA THR A 39 -8.27 -14.06 -5.90
C THR A 39 -7.99 -12.83 -6.74
N SER A 40 -8.32 -11.64 -6.23
CA SER A 40 -8.21 -10.44 -7.06
C SER A 40 -7.60 -9.22 -6.36
N ALA A 41 -7.59 -9.13 -5.02
CA ALA A 41 -6.89 -8.04 -4.33
C ALA A 41 -5.37 -8.16 -4.51
N LEU A 42 -4.66 -7.04 -4.48
CA LEU A 42 -3.20 -7.00 -4.66
C LEU A 42 -2.47 -6.72 -3.34
N PRO A 43 -1.37 -7.43 -3.07
CA PRO A 43 -0.65 -7.32 -1.80
C PRO A 43 0.42 -6.21 -1.80
N VAL A 44 0.64 -5.61 -0.63
CA VAL A 44 1.86 -4.90 -0.27
C VAL A 44 2.29 -5.35 1.13
N GLY A 45 3.59 -5.39 1.42
CA GLY A 45 4.05 -5.82 2.74
C GLY A 45 5.57 -5.73 2.91
N ASN A 46 6.01 -5.66 4.16
CA ASN A 46 7.43 -5.52 4.54
C ASN A 46 8.00 -6.70 5.32
N GLY A 47 7.25 -7.82 5.41
CA GLY A 47 7.61 -9.00 6.19
C GLY A 47 7.19 -8.95 7.66
N GLY A 48 6.73 -7.81 8.18
CA GLY A 48 6.09 -7.66 9.49
C GLY A 48 4.58 -7.44 9.32
N ILE A 49 4.22 -6.29 8.78
CA ILE A 49 2.84 -5.93 8.42
C ILE A 49 2.63 -6.10 6.91
N GLY A 50 1.45 -6.51 6.51
CA GLY A 50 1.03 -6.63 5.13
C GLY A 50 -0.41 -6.17 4.94
N ALA A 51 -0.75 -5.76 3.73
CA ALA A 51 -2.11 -5.37 3.37
C ALA A 51 -2.49 -5.81 1.95
N MET A 52 -3.79 -5.95 1.73
CA MET A 52 -4.40 -6.21 0.44
C MET A 52 -5.25 -5.01 0.05
N PHE A 53 -4.96 -4.38 -1.09
CA PHE A 53 -5.76 -3.26 -1.61
C PHE A 53 -6.70 -3.73 -2.74
N PHE A 54 -7.93 -3.21 -2.71
CA PHE A 54 -9.00 -3.63 -3.62
C PHE A 54 -9.13 -2.72 -4.84
N GLY A 55 -8.78 -1.45 -4.72
CA GLY A 55 -8.82 -0.49 -5.82
C GLY A 55 -10.21 0.03 -6.13
N GLY A 56 -11.14 0.03 -5.19
CA GLY A 56 -12.49 0.55 -5.40
C GLY A 56 -12.49 2.05 -5.71
N VAL A 57 -13.39 2.52 -6.58
CA VAL A 57 -13.44 3.93 -7.02
C VAL A 57 -14.05 4.82 -5.95
N ALA A 58 -15.34 4.67 -5.66
CA ALA A 58 -16.01 5.42 -4.61
C ALA A 58 -15.71 4.87 -3.20
N LYS A 59 -15.42 3.59 -3.09
CA LYS A 59 -15.06 2.95 -1.82
C LYS A 59 -13.84 2.06 -1.97
N GLU A 60 -12.70 2.51 -1.42
CA GLU A 60 -11.49 1.69 -1.31
C GLU A 60 -11.48 0.92 0.00
N GLN A 61 -11.00 -0.31 -0.05
CA GLN A 61 -10.70 -1.13 1.11
C GLN A 61 -9.22 -1.52 1.11
N LEU A 62 -8.56 -1.35 2.24
CA LEU A 62 -7.23 -1.87 2.52
C LEU A 62 -7.34 -2.78 3.74
N GLN A 63 -7.34 -4.10 3.53
CA GLN A 63 -7.34 -5.07 4.61
C GLN A 63 -5.90 -5.35 5.03
N PHE A 64 -5.59 -5.26 6.33
CA PHE A 64 -4.21 -5.40 6.82
C PHE A 64 -4.09 -6.40 7.96
N ASN A 65 -2.88 -6.94 8.10
CA ASN A 65 -2.54 -7.88 9.18
C ASN A 65 -1.06 -7.76 9.57
N ASP A 66 -0.76 -8.11 10.82
CA ASP A 66 0.59 -8.35 11.31
C ASP A 66 0.88 -9.86 11.34
N LYS A 67 2.11 -10.26 10.98
CA LYS A 67 2.53 -11.67 10.91
C LYS A 67 2.42 -12.43 12.23
N THR A 68 2.39 -11.71 13.37
CA THR A 68 2.30 -12.30 14.70
C THR A 68 0.87 -12.44 15.20
N LEU A 69 -0.13 -11.87 14.49
CA LEU A 69 -1.53 -12.02 14.84
C LEU A 69 -2.05 -13.40 14.35
N TRP A 70 -1.78 -14.40 15.16
CA TRP A 70 -2.03 -15.81 14.87
C TRP A 70 -2.91 -16.44 15.96
N ALA A 71 -3.99 -17.11 15.57
CA ALA A 71 -4.79 -17.95 16.47
C ALA A 71 -4.35 -19.40 16.33
N GLY A 72 -3.88 -20.01 17.41
CA GLY A 72 -3.41 -21.40 17.40
C GLY A 72 -2.65 -21.75 18.68
N SER A 73 -2.11 -22.94 18.75
CA SER A 73 -1.30 -23.42 19.86
C SER A 73 -0.28 -24.46 19.38
N THR A 74 0.60 -24.91 20.27
CA THR A 74 1.58 -25.97 19.98
C THR A 74 0.94 -27.30 19.60
N THR A 75 -0.33 -27.52 19.96
CA THR A 75 -1.08 -28.76 19.70
C THR A 75 -2.22 -28.60 18.69
N ARG A 76 -2.60 -27.37 18.36
CA ARG A 76 -3.69 -27.04 17.43
C ARG A 76 -3.16 -26.14 16.32
N ARG A 77 -3.22 -26.63 15.08
CA ARG A 77 -2.88 -25.81 13.91
C ARG A 77 -3.75 -24.54 13.91
N GLY A 78 -3.10 -23.41 13.81
CA GLY A 78 -3.76 -22.11 13.79
C GLY A 78 -3.87 -21.50 12.41
N ALA A 79 -4.31 -20.25 12.38
CA ALA A 79 -4.41 -19.43 11.18
C ALA A 79 -4.12 -17.95 11.49
N TYR A 80 -3.60 -17.23 10.50
CA TYR A 80 -3.55 -15.78 10.54
C TYR A 80 -4.96 -15.19 10.63
N GLN A 81 -5.05 -14.10 11.36
CA GLN A 81 -6.32 -13.41 11.61
C GLN A 81 -6.27 -12.02 10.98
N ASN A 82 -7.41 -11.53 10.51
CA ASN A 82 -7.54 -10.15 10.08
C ASN A 82 -7.33 -9.21 11.29
N MET A 83 -6.38 -8.28 11.21
CA MET A 83 -6.18 -7.26 12.24
C MET A 83 -7.18 -6.11 12.06
N GLY A 84 -7.40 -5.67 10.83
CA GLY A 84 -8.33 -4.61 10.54
C GLY A 84 -8.41 -4.24 9.07
N ASP A 85 -9.32 -3.30 8.82
CA ASP A 85 -9.56 -2.72 7.52
C ASP A 85 -9.52 -1.20 7.59
N LEU A 86 -8.89 -0.55 6.59
CA LEU A 86 -9.06 0.87 6.31
C LEU A 86 -10.03 1.02 5.14
N PHE A 87 -11.02 1.89 5.31
CA PHE A 87 -11.97 2.27 4.26
C PHE A 87 -11.81 3.74 3.92
N PHE A 88 -11.60 4.02 2.64
CA PHE A 88 -11.63 5.36 2.08
C PHE A 88 -12.95 5.47 1.31
N GLU A 89 -13.86 6.30 1.79
CA GLU A 89 -15.19 6.51 1.18
C GLU A 89 -15.20 7.89 0.52
N PHE A 90 -15.06 7.89 -0.81
CA PHE A 90 -14.97 9.12 -1.61
C PHE A 90 -16.35 9.65 -1.96
N ASP A 91 -16.47 10.98 -1.98
CA ASP A 91 -17.67 11.68 -2.46
C ASP A 91 -17.61 11.79 -4.01
N THR A 92 -17.52 10.63 -4.66
CA THR A 92 -17.41 10.49 -6.11
C THR A 92 -18.27 9.34 -6.59
N PRO A 93 -18.74 9.35 -7.87
CA PRO A 93 -19.46 8.20 -8.42
C PRO A 93 -18.56 6.97 -8.55
N GLU A 94 -19.16 5.79 -8.61
CA GLU A 94 -18.46 4.52 -8.93
C GLU A 94 -17.99 4.47 -10.37
N THR A 95 -18.63 5.23 -11.28
CA THR A 95 -18.30 5.24 -12.70
C THR A 95 -17.10 6.13 -12.97
N CYS A 96 -16.11 5.58 -13.67
CA CYS A 96 -14.90 6.29 -14.07
C CYS A 96 -14.45 5.83 -15.46
N THR A 97 -13.47 6.53 -16.02
CA THR A 97 -12.76 6.13 -17.24
C THR A 97 -11.29 5.90 -16.93
N ASN A 98 -10.57 5.25 -17.86
CA ASN A 98 -9.13 5.00 -17.76
C ASN A 98 -8.72 4.28 -16.47
N TYR A 99 -9.58 3.41 -15.94
CA TYR A 99 -9.28 2.67 -14.71
C TYR A 99 -8.12 1.71 -14.92
N ARG A 100 -7.18 1.73 -13.97
CA ARG A 100 -6.09 0.76 -13.89
C ARG A 100 -5.70 0.52 -12.45
N ARG A 101 -5.60 -0.73 -12.06
CA ARG A 101 -5.04 -1.19 -10.79
C ARG A 101 -3.85 -2.09 -11.07
N GLU A 102 -2.69 -1.77 -10.51
CA GLU A 102 -1.47 -2.52 -10.77
C GLU A 102 -0.61 -2.69 -9.52
N LEU A 103 0.20 -3.73 -9.52
CA LEU A 103 1.33 -3.93 -8.63
C LEU A 103 2.58 -4.09 -9.49
N SER A 104 3.49 -3.15 -9.37
CA SER A 104 4.81 -3.25 -9.98
C SER A 104 5.72 -4.09 -9.10
N LEU A 105 6.28 -5.17 -9.65
CA LEU A 105 7.24 -6.02 -8.96
C LEU A 105 8.67 -5.47 -9.04
N ASP A 106 8.89 -4.45 -9.88
CA ASP A 106 10.20 -3.81 -10.02
C ASP A 106 10.46 -2.80 -8.90
N ASP A 107 9.43 -2.06 -8.46
CA ASP A 107 9.52 -1.05 -7.39
C ASP A 107 8.69 -1.37 -6.14
N ALA A 108 7.95 -2.49 -6.16
CA ALA A 108 7.08 -2.95 -5.08
C ALA A 108 5.98 -1.92 -4.69
N ILE A 109 5.51 -1.13 -5.67
CA ILE A 109 4.45 -0.14 -5.47
C ILE A 109 3.16 -0.62 -6.13
N GLY A 110 2.10 -0.67 -5.33
CA GLY A 110 0.72 -0.80 -5.83
C GLY A 110 0.21 0.55 -6.30
N ARG A 111 -0.54 0.59 -7.42
CA ARG A 111 -1.14 1.82 -7.95
C ARG A 111 -2.58 1.57 -8.37
N VAL A 112 -3.42 2.57 -8.13
CA VAL A 112 -4.78 2.65 -8.69
C VAL A 112 -4.93 4.02 -9.33
N SER A 113 -5.24 4.04 -10.63
CA SER A 113 -5.48 5.28 -11.38
C SER A 113 -6.80 5.22 -12.11
N TYR A 114 -7.48 6.34 -12.19
CA TYR A 114 -8.73 6.51 -12.94
C TYR A 114 -9.03 7.99 -13.15
N THR A 115 -9.97 8.28 -14.07
CA THR A 115 -10.41 9.65 -14.40
C THR A 115 -11.91 9.79 -14.11
N ILE A 116 -12.31 10.84 -13.39
CA ILE A 116 -13.70 11.25 -13.16
C ILE A 116 -13.82 12.73 -13.52
N ASP A 117 -14.76 13.07 -14.41
CA ASP A 117 -15.06 14.45 -14.84
C ASP A 117 -13.81 15.23 -15.28
N GLY A 118 -12.89 14.55 -15.98
CA GLY A 118 -11.63 15.13 -16.45
C GLY A 118 -10.55 15.35 -15.38
N VAL A 119 -10.77 14.87 -14.16
CA VAL A 119 -9.78 14.87 -13.07
C VAL A 119 -9.18 13.47 -12.95
N ASP A 120 -7.86 13.39 -13.01
CA ASP A 120 -7.12 12.15 -12.80
C ASP A 120 -6.87 11.94 -11.32
N TYR A 121 -7.17 10.75 -10.83
CA TYR A 121 -6.92 10.28 -9.47
C TYR A 121 -5.83 9.22 -9.50
N LEU A 122 -4.87 9.34 -8.58
CA LEU A 122 -3.81 8.36 -8.38
C LEU A 122 -3.72 8.01 -6.89
N ARG A 123 -3.72 6.71 -6.60
CA ARG A 123 -3.39 6.16 -5.28
C ARG A 123 -2.17 5.26 -5.41
N GLU A 124 -1.24 5.41 -4.50
CA GLU A 124 -0.04 4.58 -4.41
C GLU A 124 0.01 3.90 -3.05
N TYR A 125 0.42 2.65 -3.05
CA TYR A 125 0.49 1.79 -1.86
C TYR A 125 1.88 1.17 -1.80
N PHE A 126 2.58 1.33 -0.70
CA PHE A 126 3.85 0.64 -0.49
C PHE A 126 4.08 0.34 1.00
N ALA A 127 5.00 -0.57 1.28
CA ALA A 127 5.39 -0.93 2.64
C ALA A 127 6.88 -0.64 2.86
N SER A 128 7.20 0.14 3.90
CA SER A 128 8.56 0.40 4.35
C SER A 128 8.99 -0.65 5.37
N ASN A 129 10.09 -1.34 5.11
CA ASN A 129 10.65 -2.30 6.07
C ASN A 129 11.39 -1.59 7.23
N PRO A 130 12.25 -0.58 6.98
CA PRO A 130 12.96 0.09 8.07
C PRO A 130 12.03 0.81 9.05
N ASP A 131 10.91 1.36 8.56
CA ASP A 131 9.98 2.12 9.40
C ASP A 131 8.82 1.25 9.93
N SER A 132 8.70 0.01 9.48
CA SER A 132 7.62 -0.94 9.83
C SER A 132 6.22 -0.37 9.59
N VAL A 133 6.01 0.31 8.45
CA VAL A 133 4.73 0.93 8.08
C VAL A 133 4.26 0.54 6.69
N ILE A 134 2.96 0.69 6.46
CA ILE A 134 2.35 0.75 5.13
C ILE A 134 1.95 2.21 4.87
N VAL A 135 2.23 2.69 3.67
CA VAL A 135 1.90 4.05 3.25
C VAL A 135 0.90 3.99 2.10
N VAL A 136 -0.14 4.81 2.22
CA VAL A 136 -1.09 5.08 1.14
C VAL A 136 -1.00 6.56 0.78
N ARG A 137 -0.61 6.87 -0.44
CA ARG A 137 -0.56 8.23 -0.98
C ARG A 137 -1.67 8.45 -1.99
N LEU A 138 -2.46 9.50 -1.81
CA LEU A 138 -3.54 9.91 -2.70
C LEU A 138 -3.20 11.26 -3.31
N THR A 139 -3.36 11.38 -4.62
CA THR A 139 -3.12 12.64 -5.37
C THR A 139 -4.11 12.78 -6.51
N THR A 140 -4.26 14.03 -6.99
CA THR A 140 -4.99 14.36 -8.22
C THR A 140 -4.04 15.15 -9.13
N PRO A 141 -3.22 14.47 -9.95
CA PRO A 141 -2.19 15.10 -10.75
C PRO A 141 -2.72 16.25 -11.62
N GLY A 142 -2.08 17.43 -11.52
CA GLY A 142 -2.50 18.63 -12.27
C GLY A 142 -3.71 19.37 -11.70
N HIS A 143 -4.35 18.86 -10.64
CA HIS A 143 -5.52 19.47 -10.02
C HIS A 143 -5.30 19.66 -8.51
N LYS A 144 -5.86 20.74 -7.94
CA LYS A 144 -5.81 21.03 -6.50
C LYS A 144 -7.19 21.00 -5.89
N GLY A 145 -7.25 20.69 -4.58
CA GLY A 145 -8.48 20.74 -3.82
C GLY A 145 -9.55 19.73 -4.27
N LYS A 146 -9.16 18.60 -4.86
CA LYS A 146 -10.09 17.61 -5.41
C LYS A 146 -10.31 16.39 -4.53
N LEU A 147 -9.47 16.17 -3.51
CA LEU A 147 -9.63 15.05 -2.62
C LEU A 147 -10.67 15.35 -1.54
N ASN A 148 -11.81 14.66 -1.62
CA ASN A 148 -12.90 14.70 -0.66
C ASN A 148 -13.30 13.26 -0.32
N PHE A 149 -13.10 12.85 0.93
CA PHE A 149 -13.43 11.49 1.37
C PHE A 149 -13.48 11.39 2.89
N SER A 150 -14.11 10.33 3.40
CA SER A 150 -13.95 9.93 4.79
C SER A 150 -13.01 8.73 4.89
N LEU A 151 -12.14 8.74 5.92
CA LEU A 151 -11.30 7.62 6.30
C LEU A 151 -11.86 6.97 7.56
N ARG A 152 -12.12 5.66 7.49
CA ARG A 152 -12.56 4.84 8.62
C ARG A 152 -11.59 3.68 8.81
N MET A 153 -11.37 3.33 10.07
CA MET A 153 -10.61 2.14 10.46
C MET A 153 -11.54 1.20 11.22
N GLN A 154 -11.56 -0.06 10.85
CA GLN A 154 -12.38 -1.06 11.48
C GLN A 154 -11.52 -2.20 12.01
N ASP A 155 -11.71 -2.56 13.27
CA ASP A 155 -11.10 -3.73 13.86
C ASP A 155 -11.66 -5.01 13.24
N GLY A 156 -10.82 -5.94 12.86
CA GLY A 156 -11.19 -7.24 12.31
C GLY A 156 -12.03 -8.12 13.26
N ARG A 157 -12.14 -7.72 14.54
CA ARG A 157 -12.89 -8.39 15.61
C ARG A 157 -14.02 -7.56 16.18
N GLN A 158 -14.43 -6.50 15.47
CA GLN A 158 -15.51 -5.60 15.87
C GLN A 158 -15.24 -4.82 17.17
N GLY A 159 -13.97 -4.61 17.50
CA GLY A 159 -13.54 -3.69 18.55
C GLY A 159 -13.83 -2.23 18.18
N MET A 160 -13.67 -1.34 19.16
CA MET A 160 -13.88 0.10 18.95
C MET A 160 -12.65 0.75 18.33
N THR A 161 -12.90 1.63 17.37
CA THR A 161 -11.89 2.57 16.86
C THR A 161 -11.94 3.84 17.67
N ARG A 162 -10.78 4.28 18.18
CA ARG A 162 -10.61 5.60 18.77
C ARG A 162 -10.00 6.54 17.74
N VAL A 163 -10.53 7.75 17.66
CA VAL A 163 -9.97 8.83 16.83
C VAL A 163 -9.48 9.94 17.77
N ASP A 164 -8.21 10.35 17.57
CA ASP A 164 -7.58 11.41 18.35
C ASP A 164 -6.71 12.28 17.45
N GLY A 165 -7.08 13.55 17.29
CA GLY A 165 -6.50 14.39 16.23
C GLY A 165 -6.70 13.74 14.87
N HIS A 166 -5.60 13.53 14.14
CA HIS A 166 -5.61 12.86 12.83
C HIS A 166 -5.18 11.39 12.90
N THR A 167 -5.16 10.79 14.09
CA THR A 167 -4.78 9.39 14.31
C THR A 167 -5.99 8.55 14.67
N MET A 168 -6.16 7.43 14.00
CA MET A 168 -7.11 6.39 14.36
C MET A 168 -6.37 5.21 14.98
N THR A 169 -6.93 4.64 16.04
CA THR A 169 -6.33 3.52 16.77
C THR A 169 -7.37 2.43 17.00
N ILE A 170 -7.02 1.19 16.70
CA ILE A 170 -7.72 -0.01 17.16
C ILE A 170 -6.84 -0.77 18.14
N LYS A 171 -7.48 -1.38 19.15
CA LYS A 171 -6.83 -2.26 20.12
C LYS A 171 -7.72 -3.42 20.42
N GLY A 172 -7.12 -4.60 20.54
CA GLY A 172 -7.87 -5.80 20.84
C GLY A 172 -7.00 -6.90 21.46
N THR A 173 -7.64 -8.04 21.69
CA THR A 173 -7.00 -9.26 22.16
C THR A 173 -7.43 -10.45 21.30
N LEU A 174 -6.52 -11.39 21.13
CA LEU A 174 -6.74 -12.67 20.47
C LEU A 174 -6.06 -13.75 21.30
N ASP A 175 -6.86 -14.57 22.00
CA ASP A 175 -6.35 -15.52 22.98
C ASP A 175 -5.44 -14.82 24.01
N LEU A 176 -4.14 -15.12 24.01
CA LEU A 176 -3.15 -14.49 24.88
C LEU A 176 -2.47 -13.26 24.25
N LEU A 177 -2.69 -13.00 22.97
CA LEU A 177 -2.10 -11.87 22.25
C LEU A 177 -2.93 -10.60 22.47
N SER A 178 -2.26 -9.50 22.75
CA SER A 178 -2.81 -8.15 22.60
C SER A 178 -2.25 -7.54 21.32
N TYR A 179 -3.09 -6.80 20.61
CA TYR A 179 -2.68 -6.10 19.39
C TYR A 179 -3.15 -4.65 19.39
N GLU A 180 -2.41 -3.84 18.67
CA GLU A 180 -2.75 -2.46 18.38
C GLU A 180 -2.39 -2.13 16.95
N ALA A 181 -3.23 -1.34 16.26
CA ALA A 181 -2.86 -0.71 15.01
C ALA A 181 -3.26 0.77 15.01
N GLN A 182 -2.46 1.57 14.32
CA GLN A 182 -2.65 3.01 14.20
C GLN A 182 -2.57 3.44 12.74
N ALA A 183 -3.46 4.36 12.35
CA ALA A 183 -3.44 5.03 11.07
C ALA A 183 -3.38 6.54 11.27
N LEU A 184 -2.29 7.18 10.83
CA LEU A 184 -2.10 8.63 10.85
C LEU A 184 -2.41 9.20 9.48
N LEU A 185 -3.28 10.19 9.39
CA LEU A 185 -3.60 10.93 8.18
C LEU A 185 -2.91 12.29 8.17
N GLN A 186 -2.22 12.59 7.08
CA GLN A 186 -1.62 13.90 6.79
C GLN A 186 -2.17 14.42 5.45
N ALA A 187 -2.70 15.62 5.44
CA ALA A 187 -3.22 16.28 4.24
C ALA A 187 -2.35 17.47 3.84
N ASP A 188 -2.12 17.59 2.54
CA ASP A 188 -1.51 18.76 1.92
C ASP A 188 -2.68 19.61 1.36
N GLY A 189 -2.88 20.81 1.88
CA GLY A 189 -4.04 21.66 1.55
C GLY A 189 -5.36 21.11 2.12
N GLY A 190 -6.43 21.85 1.90
CA GLY A 190 -7.76 21.47 2.37
C GLY A 190 -7.92 21.51 3.88
N MET A 191 -8.86 20.70 4.38
CA MET A 191 -9.20 20.60 5.80
C MET A 191 -9.43 19.14 6.18
N VAL A 192 -9.01 18.77 7.40
CA VAL A 192 -9.32 17.48 8.02
C VAL A 192 -10.19 17.71 9.25
N GLU A 193 -11.40 17.17 9.24
CA GLU A 193 -12.32 17.19 10.38
C GLU A 193 -12.26 15.85 11.11
N THR A 194 -12.06 15.88 12.41
CA THR A 194 -12.10 14.71 13.28
C THR A 194 -13.53 14.46 13.76
N LYS A 195 -14.04 13.26 13.50
CA LYS A 195 -15.32 12.76 14.04
C LYS A 195 -15.05 11.65 15.05
N SER A 196 -16.08 11.18 15.71
CA SER A 196 -15.96 10.13 16.74
C SER A 196 -15.46 8.79 16.20
N ASP A 197 -15.74 8.50 14.92
CA ASP A 197 -15.49 7.19 14.28
C ASP A 197 -14.71 7.28 12.95
N ARG A 198 -14.39 8.49 12.49
CA ARG A 198 -13.72 8.72 11.19
C ARG A 198 -13.02 10.06 11.10
N LEU A 199 -12.19 10.20 10.09
CA LEU A 199 -11.62 11.48 9.64
C LEU A 199 -12.29 11.88 8.32
N GLU A 200 -12.71 13.14 8.19
CA GLU A 200 -13.29 13.70 6.96
C GLU A 200 -12.28 14.66 6.33
N VAL A 201 -11.89 14.39 5.09
CA VAL A 201 -10.98 15.23 4.28
C VAL A 201 -11.82 16.02 3.29
N LYS A 202 -11.57 17.32 3.23
CA LYS A 202 -12.26 18.25 2.32
C LYS A 202 -11.27 19.13 1.59
N GLY A 203 -11.27 19.03 0.26
CA GLY A 203 -10.51 19.91 -0.62
C GLY A 203 -9.00 19.77 -0.49
N ALA A 204 -8.46 18.58 -0.16
CA ALA A 204 -7.03 18.39 -0.10
C ALA A 204 -6.40 18.27 -1.50
N ASP A 205 -5.15 18.74 -1.64
CA ASP A 205 -4.33 18.59 -2.84
C ASP A 205 -3.71 17.19 -2.91
N ALA A 206 -3.28 16.70 -1.75
CA ALA A 206 -2.77 15.34 -1.59
C ALA A 206 -3.01 14.86 -0.15
N VAL A 207 -3.05 13.55 0.04
CA VAL A 207 -3.17 12.93 1.37
C VAL A 207 -2.20 11.76 1.48
N THR A 208 -1.55 11.65 2.63
CA THR A 208 -0.76 10.47 3.01
C THR A 208 -1.36 9.84 4.25
N VAL A 209 -1.60 8.53 4.19
CA VAL A 209 -1.98 7.73 5.37
C VAL A 209 -0.83 6.79 5.68
N VAL A 210 -0.35 6.84 6.92
CA VAL A 210 0.69 5.94 7.44
C VAL A 210 0.04 4.97 8.41
N LEU A 211 0.09 3.68 8.08
CA LEU A 211 -0.49 2.60 8.86
C LEU A 211 0.62 1.76 9.50
N THR A 212 0.52 1.50 10.79
CA THR A 212 1.36 0.53 11.51
C THR A 212 0.49 -0.37 12.38
N GLY A 213 1.03 -1.52 12.75
CA GLY A 213 0.38 -2.46 13.65
C GLY A 213 1.40 -3.40 14.28
N ALA A 214 1.10 -3.84 15.49
CA ALA A 214 1.94 -4.78 16.23
C ALA A 214 1.11 -5.61 17.21
N THR A 215 1.70 -6.71 17.67
CA THR A 215 1.21 -7.51 18.78
C THR A 215 2.23 -7.52 19.91
N ASN A 216 1.84 -8.02 21.08
CA ASN A 216 2.77 -8.30 22.18
C ASN A 216 3.44 -9.69 22.07
N PHE A 217 3.45 -10.29 20.87
CA PHE A 217 4.10 -11.57 20.65
C PHE A 217 5.60 -11.48 20.96
N ASP A 218 6.06 -12.38 21.83
CA ASP A 218 7.47 -12.56 22.15
C ASP A 218 7.86 -14.02 22.00
N LEU A 219 8.73 -14.31 21.03
CA LEU A 219 9.20 -15.67 20.75
C LEU A 219 9.94 -16.30 21.96
N ALA A 220 10.53 -15.48 22.83
CA ALA A 220 11.20 -15.94 24.05
C ALA A 220 10.23 -16.24 25.20
N SER A 221 8.96 -15.89 25.07
CA SER A 221 7.95 -16.13 26.11
C SER A 221 7.57 -17.63 26.17
N PRO A 222 7.63 -18.26 27.35
CA PRO A 222 7.24 -19.67 27.52
C PRO A 222 5.72 -19.90 27.45
N THR A 223 4.93 -18.86 27.28
CA THR A 223 3.45 -18.89 27.30
C THR A 223 2.81 -18.98 25.92
N TYR A 224 3.60 -19.08 24.85
CA TYR A 224 3.11 -19.27 23.48
C TYR A 224 3.20 -20.72 23.00
#